data_6cec4ade556a182c91dfc9fb81f65139
#
_entry.id   6cec4ade556a182c91dfc9fb81f65139
#
_cell.length_a   1.000
_cell.length_b   1.000
_cell.length_c   1.000
_cell.angle_alpha   90.00
_cell.angle_beta   90.00
_cell.angle_gamma   90.00
#
_symmetry.space_group_name_H-M   'P 1'
#
loop_
_entity.id
_entity.type
_entity.pdbx_description
1 polymer ?
#
loop_
_entity_poly.entity_id
_entity_poly.type
_entity_poly.pdbx_seq_one_letter_code
_entity_poly.pdbx_strand_id
1 'polypeptide(L)'
;VSDDYGYQVRRLETQTGSMESELYSLRSKLGEVEDLDDELRDIRGDLRSLEDDLSTVRNELTELDTNVRGHIQDTDQALKRLTGRVQTLEAHLLAAGGAPRADLDTIDPQWTKLARTADHGWHVRSGLLPRHQREAHRLKIREYEGAVEERNEHRDKVVEAAGILASRPRTSREFMQAVMDFGMSRSLAESHDQRAQRLAGPARAAQAALARDDSLRQAKASLIEQGDKAQRKLNWLLRGRLADAVRDRALLPMWFVTVLGPVPPAHRTQEWMDHATQVLAYRVTYGITDQAVALGAAPDEYVPRRTEWHRELITNLRRW
;
A
#
# COMPACT_ATOMS: atom_id res chain seq x y z
N VAL A 1 57.37 -30.71 64.44
CA VAL A 1 57.84 -29.55 63.68
C VAL A 1 58.04 -29.97 62.20
N SER A 2 58.29 -31.25 61.85
CA SER A 2 58.58 -31.69 60.48
C SER A 2 57.30 -31.78 59.60
N ASP A 3 56.13 -32.09 60.20
CA ASP A 3 54.91 -32.34 59.42
C ASP A 3 54.21 -31.03 58.91
N ASP A 4 54.47 -29.94 59.63
CA ASP A 4 53.87 -28.65 59.27
C ASP A 4 54.49 -28.04 58.00
N TYR A 5 55.76 -28.24 57.79
CA TYR A 5 56.47 -27.81 56.58
C TYR A 5 56.02 -28.62 55.30
N GLY A 6 55.77 -29.92 55.46
CA GLY A 6 55.26 -30.75 54.36
C GLY A 6 53.86 -30.35 53.93
N TYR A 7 53.01 -29.87 54.86
CA TYR A 7 51.67 -29.37 54.51
C TYR A 7 51.75 -27.99 53.83
N GLN A 8 52.61 -27.12 54.27
CA GLN A 8 52.82 -25.81 53.68
C GLN A 8 53.40 -25.89 52.27
N VAL A 9 54.32 -26.80 52.02
CA VAL A 9 54.90 -27.04 50.68
C VAL A 9 53.79 -27.53 49.71
N ARG A 10 53.00 -28.53 50.09
CA ARG A 10 51.89 -29.05 49.23
C ARG A 10 50.85 -28.00 48.96
N ARG A 11 50.53 -27.11 49.91
CA ARG A 11 49.60 -26.00 49.70
C ARG A 11 50.14 -24.97 48.72
N LEU A 12 51.46 -24.65 48.81
CA LEU A 12 52.11 -23.76 47.84
C LEU A 12 52.15 -24.39 46.43
N GLU A 13 52.46 -25.67 46.31
CA GLU A 13 52.45 -26.40 45.05
C GLU A 13 51.05 -26.40 44.39
N THR A 14 50.00 -26.58 45.20
CA THR A 14 48.59 -26.50 44.71
C THR A 14 48.22 -25.07 44.27
N GLN A 15 48.68 -24.06 45.01
CA GLN A 15 48.44 -22.65 44.64
C GLN A 15 49.25 -22.27 43.36
N THR A 16 50.45 -22.74 43.23
CA THR A 16 51.29 -22.53 42.03
C THR A 16 50.61 -23.17 40.79
N GLY A 17 50.14 -24.41 40.90
CA GLY A 17 49.43 -25.08 39.83
C GLY A 17 48.08 -24.39 39.43
N SER A 18 47.37 -23.83 40.40
CA SER A 18 46.19 -23.03 40.14
C SER A 18 46.53 -21.71 39.39
N MET A 19 47.60 -21.02 39.85
CA MET A 19 48.07 -19.80 39.19
C MET A 19 48.60 -20.07 37.78
N GLU A 20 49.27 -21.17 37.54
CA GLU A 20 49.70 -21.57 36.19
C GLU A 20 48.52 -21.85 35.27
N SER A 21 47.48 -22.51 35.76
CA SER A 21 46.23 -22.73 35.01
C SER A 21 45.50 -21.42 34.66
N GLU A 22 45.47 -20.51 35.63
CA GLU A 22 44.85 -19.17 35.39
C GLU A 22 45.65 -18.34 34.40
N LEU A 23 47.00 -18.40 34.47
CA LEU A 23 47.89 -17.74 33.51
C LEU A 23 47.70 -18.32 32.09
N TYR A 24 47.53 -19.62 31.98
CA TYR A 24 47.26 -20.26 30.68
C TYR A 24 45.92 -19.82 30.12
N SER A 25 44.88 -19.76 30.93
CA SER A 25 43.55 -19.25 30.57
C SER A 25 43.60 -17.79 30.14
N LEU A 26 44.33 -16.95 30.87
CA LEU A 26 44.51 -15.53 30.54
C LEU A 26 45.24 -15.34 29.21
N ARG A 27 46.26 -16.21 28.93
CA ARG A 27 47.03 -16.16 27.70
C ARG A 27 46.19 -16.57 26.49
N SER A 28 45.28 -17.56 26.65
CA SER A 28 44.31 -17.93 25.62
C SER A 28 43.34 -16.77 25.33
N LYS A 29 42.82 -16.13 26.37
CA LYS A 29 41.93 -14.97 26.19
C LYS A 29 42.60 -13.75 25.56
N LEU A 30 43.93 -13.59 25.83
CA LEU A 30 44.69 -12.53 25.16
C LEU A 30 44.81 -12.79 23.65
N GLY A 31 45.02 -14.03 23.23
CA GLY A 31 45.02 -14.42 21.82
C GLY A 31 43.68 -14.13 21.16
N GLU A 32 42.55 -14.47 21.83
CA GLU A 32 41.20 -14.15 21.31
C GLU A 32 40.97 -12.63 21.15
N VAL A 33 41.54 -11.81 22.01
CA VAL A 33 41.46 -10.33 21.92
C VAL A 33 42.30 -9.81 20.77
N GLU A 34 43.46 -10.40 20.50
CA GLU A 34 44.33 -10.06 19.35
C GLU A 34 43.63 -10.38 18.03
N ASP A 35 42.97 -11.55 17.94
CA ASP A 35 42.19 -11.96 16.76
C ASP A 35 41.02 -10.98 16.53
N LEU A 36 40.32 -10.56 17.58
CA LEU A 36 39.25 -9.57 17.49
C LEU A 36 39.74 -8.17 17.05
N ASP A 37 40.96 -7.78 17.43
CA ASP A 37 41.53 -6.49 16.99
C ASP A 37 41.85 -6.51 15.51
N ASP A 38 42.32 -7.65 14.99
CA ASP A 38 42.54 -7.84 13.55
C ASP A 38 41.22 -7.85 12.76
N GLU A 39 40.18 -8.55 13.25
CA GLU A 39 38.82 -8.50 12.64
C GLU A 39 38.24 -7.07 12.64
N LEU A 40 38.43 -6.32 13.72
CA LEU A 40 38.00 -4.91 13.80
C LEU A 40 38.77 -4.02 12.81
N ARG A 41 40.01 -4.34 12.51
CA ARG A 41 40.83 -3.61 11.55
C ARG A 41 40.37 -3.85 10.13
N ASP A 42 39.99 -5.09 9.82
CA ASP A 42 39.42 -5.47 8.52
C ASP A 42 38.03 -4.83 8.30
N ILE A 43 37.15 -4.90 9.30
CA ILE A 43 35.84 -4.24 9.25
C ILE A 43 35.95 -2.71 9.04
N ARG A 44 36.95 -2.06 9.67
CA ARG A 44 37.22 -0.64 9.42
C ARG A 44 37.71 -0.37 8.01
N GLY A 45 38.44 -1.30 7.41
CA GLY A 45 38.85 -1.25 6.01
C GLY A 45 37.65 -1.32 5.06
N ASP A 46 36.77 -2.29 5.29
CA ASP A 46 35.56 -2.49 4.51
C ASP A 46 34.60 -1.30 4.63
N LEU A 47 34.45 -0.73 5.83
CA LEU A 47 33.63 0.46 6.04
C LEU A 47 34.13 1.66 5.24
N ARG A 48 35.45 1.89 5.17
CA ARG A 48 36.01 2.98 4.34
C ARG A 48 35.76 2.74 2.84
N SER A 49 35.92 1.50 2.39
CA SER A 49 35.62 1.15 1.01
C SER A 49 34.14 1.41 0.65
N LEU A 50 33.22 1.04 1.55
CA LEU A 50 31.80 1.31 1.38
C LEU A 50 31.47 2.81 1.42
N GLU A 51 32.16 3.60 2.22
CA GLU A 51 32.00 5.07 2.23
C GLU A 51 32.44 5.71 0.89
N ASP A 52 33.55 5.22 0.31
CA ASP A 52 34.04 5.66 -0.98
C ASP A 52 33.08 5.26 -2.11
N ASP A 53 32.55 4.02 -2.09
CA ASP A 53 31.55 3.54 -3.04
C ASP A 53 30.25 4.35 -2.96
N LEU A 54 29.77 4.64 -1.75
CA LEU A 54 28.61 5.50 -1.51
C LEU A 54 28.81 6.93 -2.05
N SER A 55 30.02 7.48 -1.88
CA SER A 55 30.36 8.79 -2.41
C SER A 55 30.33 8.79 -3.94
N THR A 56 30.85 7.74 -4.55
CA THR A 56 30.84 7.56 -6.02
C THR A 56 29.42 7.45 -6.55
N VAL A 57 28.58 6.59 -5.97
CA VAL A 57 27.17 6.44 -6.36
C VAL A 57 26.40 7.74 -6.19
N ARG A 58 26.67 8.50 -5.13
CA ARG A 58 26.05 9.81 -4.91
C ARG A 58 26.40 10.82 -6.00
N ASN A 59 27.64 10.81 -6.44
CA ASN A 59 28.10 11.71 -7.53
C ASN A 59 27.46 11.33 -8.87
N GLU A 60 27.42 10.03 -9.18
CA GLU A 60 26.77 9.51 -10.40
C GLU A 60 25.27 9.84 -10.41
N LEU A 61 24.60 9.73 -9.27
CA LEU A 61 23.18 10.04 -9.12
C LEU A 61 22.91 11.55 -9.32
N THR A 62 23.81 12.40 -8.84
CA THR A 62 23.74 13.85 -9.04
C THR A 62 23.95 14.23 -10.50
N GLU A 63 24.89 13.59 -11.18
CA GLU A 63 25.14 13.77 -12.60
C GLU A 63 23.94 13.31 -13.45
N LEU A 64 23.38 12.14 -13.13
CA LEU A 64 22.19 11.61 -13.78
C LEU A 64 20.98 12.55 -13.61
N ASP A 65 20.74 13.06 -12.39
CA ASP A 65 19.66 14.02 -12.11
C ASP A 65 19.84 15.31 -12.95
N THR A 66 21.06 15.81 -13.06
CA THR A 66 21.38 16.99 -13.86
C THR A 66 21.13 16.75 -15.36
N ASN A 67 21.56 15.59 -15.88
CA ASN A 67 21.35 15.20 -17.26
C ASN A 67 19.86 15.01 -17.58
N VAL A 68 19.11 14.34 -16.69
CA VAL A 68 17.66 14.16 -16.85
C VAL A 68 16.93 15.49 -16.84
N ARG A 69 17.29 16.42 -15.94
CA ARG A 69 16.69 17.77 -15.92
C ARG A 69 17.00 18.54 -17.20
N GLY A 70 18.22 18.43 -17.73
CA GLY A 70 18.58 19.02 -19.00
C GLY A 70 17.72 18.51 -20.15
N HIS A 71 17.57 17.18 -20.26
CA HIS A 71 16.72 16.55 -21.28
C HIS A 71 15.25 16.93 -21.15
N ILE A 72 14.73 17.05 -19.92
CA ILE A 72 13.35 17.52 -19.68
C ILE A 72 13.18 18.94 -20.19
N GLN A 73 14.12 19.85 -19.88
CA GLN A 73 14.05 21.24 -20.34
C GLN A 73 14.11 21.36 -21.86
N ASP A 74 14.98 20.60 -22.51
CA ASP A 74 15.10 20.60 -23.98
C ASP A 74 13.82 20.04 -24.63
N THR A 75 13.25 18.99 -24.05
CA THR A 75 11.99 18.40 -24.51
C THR A 75 10.83 19.38 -24.35
N ASP A 76 10.75 20.08 -23.22
CA ASP A 76 9.74 21.11 -22.95
C ASP A 76 9.84 22.27 -23.94
N GLN A 77 11.06 22.71 -24.27
CA GLN A 77 11.27 23.75 -25.26
C GLN A 77 10.85 23.30 -26.65
N ALA A 78 11.19 22.07 -27.05
CA ALA A 78 10.77 21.50 -28.32
C ALA A 78 9.23 21.37 -28.41
N LEU A 79 8.58 20.93 -27.35
CA LEU A 79 7.13 20.88 -27.26
C LEU A 79 6.48 22.26 -27.37
N LYS A 80 7.02 23.27 -26.70
CA LYS A 80 6.53 24.66 -26.81
C LYS A 80 6.63 25.21 -28.24
N ARG A 81 7.76 24.93 -28.94
CA ARG A 81 7.92 25.31 -30.34
C ARG A 81 6.91 24.61 -31.25
N LEU A 82 6.72 23.30 -31.09
CA LEU A 82 5.73 22.54 -31.86
C LEU A 82 4.31 23.02 -31.60
N THR A 83 3.97 23.28 -30.33
CA THR A 83 2.64 23.81 -29.95
C THR A 83 2.39 25.17 -30.64
N GLY A 84 3.38 26.09 -30.64
CA GLY A 84 3.25 27.36 -31.32
C GLY A 84 3.05 27.20 -32.84
N ARG A 85 3.75 26.26 -33.47
CA ARG A 85 3.55 25.95 -34.90
C ARG A 85 2.17 25.42 -35.22
N VAL A 86 1.65 24.52 -34.35
CA VAL A 86 0.30 23.97 -34.52
C VAL A 86 -0.76 25.06 -34.32
N GLN A 87 -0.62 25.91 -33.32
CA GLN A 87 -1.54 27.05 -33.13
C GLN A 87 -1.56 28.00 -34.33
N THR A 88 -0.39 28.24 -34.94
CA THR A 88 -0.32 29.02 -36.16
C THR A 88 -1.03 28.36 -37.34
N LEU A 89 -0.85 27.04 -37.52
CA LEU A 89 -1.54 26.26 -38.54
C LEU A 89 -3.06 26.20 -38.29
N GLU A 90 -3.50 26.03 -37.05
CA GLU A 90 -4.92 26.08 -36.66
C GLU A 90 -5.53 27.45 -36.99
N ALA A 91 -4.80 28.56 -36.67
CA ALA A 91 -5.24 29.90 -37.00
C ALA A 91 -5.38 30.08 -38.52
N HIS A 92 -4.42 29.59 -39.32
CA HIS A 92 -4.52 29.60 -40.78
C HIS A 92 -5.68 28.78 -41.32
N LEU A 93 -5.96 27.60 -40.78
CA LEU A 93 -7.09 26.78 -41.15
C LEU A 93 -8.43 27.45 -40.82
N LEU A 94 -8.53 28.09 -39.63
CA LEU A 94 -9.70 28.87 -39.24
C LEU A 94 -9.91 30.09 -40.15
N ALA A 95 -8.84 30.82 -40.50
CA ALA A 95 -8.89 31.94 -41.40
C ALA A 95 -9.28 31.53 -42.83
N ALA A 96 -8.98 30.28 -43.23
CA ALA A 96 -9.37 29.73 -44.50
C ALA A 96 -10.82 29.17 -44.56
N GLY A 97 -11.63 29.44 -43.50
CA GLY A 97 -13.03 28.94 -43.41
C GLY A 97 -13.16 27.46 -42.95
N GLY A 98 -12.12 26.99 -42.24
CA GLY A 98 -12.10 25.64 -41.63
C GLY A 98 -13.08 25.47 -40.46
N ALA A 99 -13.18 24.25 -39.93
CA ALA A 99 -14.02 23.93 -38.80
C ALA A 99 -13.66 24.75 -37.54
N PRO A 100 -14.63 25.19 -36.73
CA PRO A 100 -14.35 25.92 -35.49
C PRO A 100 -13.52 25.07 -34.52
N ARG A 101 -12.66 25.74 -33.73
CA ARG A 101 -11.91 25.05 -32.66
C ARG A 101 -12.86 24.67 -31.54
N ALA A 102 -12.76 23.42 -31.06
CA ALA A 102 -13.50 22.99 -29.88
C ALA A 102 -12.98 23.73 -28.64
N ASP A 103 -13.91 24.38 -27.94
CA ASP A 103 -13.58 25.00 -26.65
C ASP A 103 -13.58 23.97 -25.53
N LEU A 104 -12.51 23.18 -25.42
CA LEU A 104 -12.27 22.21 -24.35
C LEU A 104 -11.31 22.72 -23.25
N ASP A 105 -10.69 23.88 -23.49
CA ASP A 105 -9.69 24.45 -22.59
C ASP A 105 -10.28 25.47 -21.58
N THR A 106 -11.44 26.05 -21.87
CA THR A 106 -12.09 26.99 -20.96
C THR A 106 -12.68 26.25 -19.77
N ILE A 107 -12.16 26.54 -18.58
CA ILE A 107 -12.65 25.98 -17.32
C ILE A 107 -13.74 26.89 -16.75
N ASP A 108 -14.99 26.43 -16.77
CA ASP A 108 -16.10 27.11 -16.13
C ASP A 108 -15.93 27.11 -14.60
N PRO A 109 -16.12 28.27 -13.91
CA PRO A 109 -16.07 28.34 -12.45
C PRO A 109 -17.01 27.34 -11.76
N GLN A 110 -18.16 27.03 -12.37
CA GLN A 110 -19.10 26.02 -11.88
C GLN A 110 -18.46 24.62 -11.87
N TRP A 111 -17.67 24.28 -12.87
CA TRP A 111 -16.96 23.00 -12.97
C TRP A 111 -15.87 22.88 -11.92
N THR A 112 -15.14 23.97 -11.69
CA THR A 112 -14.13 24.02 -10.61
C THR A 112 -14.80 23.77 -9.23
N LYS A 113 -15.99 24.33 -8.99
CA LYS A 113 -16.74 24.09 -7.76
C LYS A 113 -17.16 22.62 -7.64
N LEU A 114 -17.68 22.03 -8.71
CA LEU A 114 -18.05 20.60 -8.76
C LEU A 114 -16.83 19.72 -8.54
N ALA A 115 -15.71 20.02 -9.20
CA ALA A 115 -14.45 19.29 -9.06
C ALA A 115 -13.94 19.32 -7.61
N ARG A 116 -13.93 20.48 -6.96
CA ARG A 116 -13.55 20.61 -5.54
C ARG A 116 -14.46 19.82 -4.61
N THR A 117 -15.78 19.83 -4.87
CA THR A 117 -16.73 19.05 -4.08
C THR A 117 -16.50 17.55 -4.26
N ALA A 118 -16.26 17.10 -5.49
CA ALA A 118 -15.93 15.71 -5.81
C ALA A 118 -14.60 15.28 -5.16
N ASP A 119 -13.59 16.16 -5.21
CA ASP A 119 -12.29 15.94 -4.59
C ASP A 119 -12.40 15.80 -3.08
N HIS A 120 -13.15 16.68 -2.42
CA HIS A 120 -13.42 16.58 -0.99
C HIS A 120 -14.11 15.26 -0.62
N GLY A 121 -15.14 14.84 -1.37
CA GLY A 121 -15.83 13.56 -1.17
C GLY A 121 -14.88 12.35 -1.32
N TRP A 122 -13.96 12.42 -2.26
CA TRP A 122 -12.94 11.40 -2.44
C TRP A 122 -11.97 11.33 -1.23
N HIS A 123 -11.46 12.47 -0.76
CA HIS A 123 -10.59 12.53 0.41
C HIS A 123 -11.26 11.97 1.66
N VAL A 124 -12.55 12.29 1.85
CA VAL A 124 -13.33 11.70 2.93
C VAL A 124 -13.42 10.18 2.81
N ARG A 125 -13.63 9.66 1.59
CA ARG A 125 -13.73 8.23 1.31
C ARG A 125 -12.39 7.51 1.46
N SER A 126 -11.28 8.11 1.02
CA SER A 126 -9.94 7.52 1.13
C SER A 126 -9.47 7.33 2.58
N GLY A 127 -10.04 8.08 3.52
CA GLY A 127 -9.81 7.89 4.96
C GLY A 127 -10.59 6.73 5.59
N LEU A 128 -11.44 6.03 4.82
CA LEU A 128 -12.20 4.86 5.28
C LEU A 128 -11.45 3.57 4.94
N LEU A 129 -11.74 2.50 5.70
CA LEU A 129 -11.15 1.19 5.42
C LEU A 129 -11.55 0.69 4.03
N PRO A 130 -10.59 0.31 3.17
CA PRO A 130 -10.87 -0.32 1.89
C PRO A 130 -11.62 -1.64 2.05
N ARG A 131 -12.35 -2.05 1.01
CA ARG A 131 -13.15 -3.29 1.04
C ARG A 131 -12.33 -4.52 1.45
N HIS A 132 -11.14 -4.69 0.87
CA HIS A 132 -10.27 -5.84 1.17
C HIS A 132 -9.82 -5.87 2.63
N GLN A 133 -9.54 -4.71 3.26
CA GLN A 133 -9.19 -4.63 4.68
C GLN A 133 -10.40 -4.94 5.57
N ARG A 134 -11.60 -4.46 5.21
CA ARG A 134 -12.83 -4.83 5.93
C ARG A 134 -13.10 -6.34 5.86
N GLU A 135 -12.89 -6.95 4.70
CA GLU A 135 -13.03 -8.40 4.52
C GLU A 135 -12.00 -9.17 5.36
N ALA A 136 -10.74 -8.70 5.41
CA ALA A 136 -9.70 -9.27 6.26
C ALA A 136 -10.06 -9.18 7.76
N HIS A 137 -10.63 -8.04 8.21
CA HIS A 137 -11.11 -7.92 9.58
C HIS A 137 -12.28 -8.87 9.87
N ARG A 138 -13.25 -9.00 8.96
CA ARG A 138 -14.36 -9.95 9.10
C ARG A 138 -13.89 -11.40 9.15
N LEU A 139 -12.85 -11.74 8.40
CA LEU A 139 -12.26 -13.08 8.43
C LEU A 139 -11.70 -13.39 9.82
N LYS A 140 -10.94 -12.50 10.43
CA LYS A 140 -10.40 -12.67 11.79
C LYS A 140 -11.49 -12.87 12.84
N ILE A 141 -12.61 -12.17 12.70
CA ILE A 141 -13.76 -12.31 13.60
C ILE A 141 -14.38 -13.71 13.43
N ARG A 142 -14.64 -14.14 12.19
CA ARG A 142 -15.21 -15.46 11.90
C ARG A 142 -14.31 -16.61 12.36
N GLU A 143 -13.00 -16.49 12.21
CA GLU A 143 -12.03 -17.49 12.69
C GLU A 143 -12.10 -17.64 14.22
N TYR A 144 -12.25 -16.53 14.94
CA TYR A 144 -12.44 -16.54 16.38
C TYR A 144 -13.78 -17.15 16.77
N GLU A 145 -14.87 -16.71 16.14
CA GLU A 145 -16.23 -17.22 16.38
C GLU A 145 -16.30 -18.75 16.13
N GLY A 146 -15.71 -19.23 15.01
CA GLY A 146 -15.63 -20.64 14.71
C GLY A 146 -14.86 -21.43 15.78
N ALA A 147 -13.73 -20.91 16.25
CA ALA A 147 -12.96 -21.57 17.32
C ALA A 147 -13.75 -21.64 18.66
N VAL A 148 -14.54 -20.60 18.94
CA VAL A 148 -15.44 -20.57 20.13
C VAL A 148 -16.57 -21.56 19.97
N GLU A 149 -17.18 -21.66 18.80
CA GLU A 149 -18.27 -22.62 18.51
C GLU A 149 -17.78 -24.06 18.60
N GLU A 150 -16.66 -24.39 17.95
CA GLU A 150 -16.02 -25.72 18.03
C GLU A 150 -15.70 -26.12 19.50
N ARG A 151 -15.16 -25.18 20.26
CA ARG A 151 -14.91 -25.38 21.70
C ARG A 151 -16.18 -25.69 22.46
N ASN A 152 -17.24 -24.94 22.23
CA ASN A 152 -18.52 -25.15 22.95
C ASN A 152 -19.15 -26.49 22.58
N GLU A 153 -19.15 -26.88 21.29
CA GLU A 153 -19.62 -28.18 20.83
C GLU A 153 -18.89 -29.32 21.54
N HIS A 154 -17.57 -29.24 21.65
CA HIS A 154 -16.81 -30.28 22.36
C HIS A 154 -17.03 -30.24 23.86
N ARG A 155 -17.27 -29.10 24.48
CA ARG A 155 -17.66 -29.00 25.90
C ARG A 155 -19.02 -29.65 26.15
N ASP A 156 -19.99 -29.49 25.29
CA ASP A 156 -21.31 -30.09 25.39
C ASP A 156 -21.18 -31.63 25.28
N LYS A 157 -20.36 -32.16 24.38
CA LYS A 157 -20.04 -33.59 24.28
C LYS A 157 -19.35 -34.12 25.55
N VAL A 158 -18.50 -33.34 26.18
CA VAL A 158 -17.90 -33.73 27.49
C VAL A 158 -18.95 -33.83 28.56
N VAL A 159 -19.92 -32.91 28.62
CA VAL A 159 -21.01 -32.94 29.60
C VAL A 159 -21.93 -34.16 29.35
N GLU A 160 -22.28 -34.46 28.10
CA GLU A 160 -23.08 -35.63 27.72
C GLU A 160 -22.37 -36.92 28.11
N ALA A 161 -21.09 -37.09 27.74
CA ALA A 161 -20.30 -38.25 28.10
C ALA A 161 -20.17 -38.43 29.63
N ALA A 162 -19.98 -37.35 30.38
CA ALA A 162 -19.96 -37.37 31.84
C ALA A 162 -21.29 -37.85 32.44
N GLY A 163 -22.42 -37.45 31.86
CA GLY A 163 -23.75 -37.93 32.26
C GLY A 163 -23.91 -39.44 32.06
N ILE A 164 -23.41 -39.98 30.95
CA ILE A 164 -23.41 -41.44 30.70
C ILE A 164 -22.51 -42.15 31.71
N LEU A 165 -21.31 -41.64 31.97
CA LEU A 165 -20.36 -42.22 32.93
C LEU A 165 -20.93 -42.23 34.35
N ALA A 166 -21.75 -41.27 34.73
CA ALA A 166 -22.38 -41.20 36.04
C ALA A 166 -23.59 -42.17 36.19
N SER A 167 -24.27 -42.51 35.09
CA SER A 167 -25.54 -43.25 35.11
C SER A 167 -25.43 -44.69 34.68
N ARG A 168 -24.36 -45.10 34.00
CA ARG A 168 -24.21 -46.48 33.45
C ARG A 168 -23.22 -47.32 34.22
N PRO A 169 -23.44 -48.65 34.32
CA PRO A 169 -22.49 -49.60 34.92
C PRO A 169 -21.15 -49.62 34.16
N ARG A 170 -20.05 -49.73 34.90
CA ARG A 170 -18.67 -49.74 34.33
C ARG A 170 -18.40 -50.85 33.31
N THR A 171 -19.19 -51.94 33.36
CA THR A 171 -19.09 -53.07 32.45
C THR A 171 -19.90 -52.89 31.16
N SER A 172 -20.72 -51.85 31.05
CA SER A 172 -21.54 -51.62 29.86
C SER A 172 -20.73 -51.10 28.71
N ARG A 173 -21.15 -51.44 27.48
CA ARG A 173 -20.54 -50.92 26.24
C ARG A 173 -20.65 -49.40 26.17
N GLU A 174 -21.77 -48.84 26.60
CA GLU A 174 -22.03 -47.40 26.62
C GLU A 174 -21.06 -46.67 27.55
N PHE A 175 -20.74 -47.26 28.73
CA PHE A 175 -19.73 -46.68 29.62
C PHE A 175 -18.34 -46.66 28.99
N MET A 176 -17.90 -47.72 28.34
CA MET A 176 -16.60 -47.80 27.67
C MET A 176 -16.51 -46.82 26.53
N GLN A 177 -17.56 -46.66 25.73
CA GLN A 177 -17.62 -45.66 24.67
C GLN A 177 -17.55 -44.23 25.26
N ALA A 178 -18.33 -43.95 26.30
CA ALA A 178 -18.34 -42.65 26.96
C ALA A 178 -16.97 -42.25 27.57
N VAL A 179 -16.16 -43.21 28.04
CA VAL A 179 -14.78 -42.98 28.50
C VAL A 179 -13.93 -42.44 27.36
N MET A 180 -14.01 -43.04 26.17
CA MET A 180 -13.26 -42.62 25.00
C MET A 180 -13.74 -41.24 24.51
N ASP A 181 -15.06 -41.05 24.39
CA ASP A 181 -15.67 -39.80 23.91
C ASP A 181 -15.38 -38.66 24.87
N PHE A 182 -15.42 -38.88 26.18
CA PHE A 182 -15.03 -37.89 27.20
C PHE A 182 -13.58 -37.44 27.05
N GLY A 183 -12.64 -38.40 26.93
CA GLY A 183 -11.21 -38.10 26.79
C GLY A 183 -10.92 -37.32 25.50
N MET A 184 -11.46 -37.76 24.39
CA MET A 184 -11.28 -37.15 23.08
C MET A 184 -11.90 -35.74 23.03
N SER A 185 -13.18 -35.62 23.43
CA SER A 185 -13.88 -34.32 23.41
C SER A 185 -13.25 -33.28 24.35
N ARG A 186 -12.75 -33.74 25.52
CA ARG A 186 -12.02 -32.87 26.44
C ARG A 186 -10.73 -32.31 25.81
N SER A 187 -9.92 -33.18 25.19
CA SER A 187 -8.67 -32.77 24.53
C SER A 187 -8.95 -31.80 23.39
N LEU A 188 -9.98 -32.02 22.57
CA LEU A 188 -10.40 -31.13 21.51
C LEU A 188 -10.91 -29.79 22.05
N ALA A 189 -11.74 -29.81 23.11
CA ALA A 189 -12.20 -28.59 23.76
C ALA A 189 -11.04 -27.74 24.30
N GLU A 190 -10.03 -28.35 24.91
CA GLU A 190 -8.82 -27.66 25.39
C GLU A 190 -8.01 -27.05 24.21
N SER A 191 -7.85 -27.79 23.10
CA SER A 191 -7.19 -27.33 21.89
C SER A 191 -7.89 -26.11 21.27
N HIS A 192 -9.23 -26.19 21.12
CA HIS A 192 -10.03 -25.09 20.58
C HIS A 192 -10.08 -23.88 21.53
N ASP A 193 -10.04 -24.12 22.86
CA ASP A 193 -9.93 -23.04 23.84
C ASP A 193 -8.62 -22.26 23.70
N GLN A 194 -7.50 -22.97 23.56
CA GLN A 194 -6.20 -22.34 23.31
C GLN A 194 -6.18 -21.57 21.98
N ARG A 195 -6.84 -22.11 20.94
CA ARG A 195 -6.99 -21.44 19.64
C ARG A 195 -7.84 -20.18 19.79
N ALA A 196 -8.98 -20.26 20.45
CA ALA A 196 -9.85 -19.11 20.70
C ALA A 196 -9.14 -18.01 21.51
N GLN A 197 -8.37 -18.39 22.55
CA GLN A 197 -7.58 -17.43 23.34
C GLN A 197 -6.56 -16.68 22.48
N ARG A 198 -5.85 -17.38 21.58
CA ARG A 198 -4.91 -16.75 20.65
C ARG A 198 -5.58 -15.80 19.66
N LEU A 199 -6.78 -16.15 19.18
CA LEU A 199 -7.53 -15.35 18.20
C LEU A 199 -8.31 -14.19 18.82
N ALA A 200 -8.57 -14.21 20.13
CA ALA A 200 -9.41 -13.22 20.83
C ALA A 200 -8.87 -11.78 20.72
N GLY A 201 -7.58 -11.57 20.87
CA GLY A 201 -6.95 -10.25 20.74
C GLY A 201 -7.11 -9.67 19.34
N PRO A 202 -6.65 -10.37 18.29
CA PRO A 202 -6.84 -9.96 16.90
C PRO A 202 -8.31 -9.74 16.50
N ALA A 203 -9.25 -10.58 16.98
CA ALA A 203 -10.68 -10.45 16.70
C ALA A 203 -11.28 -9.17 17.31
N ARG A 204 -10.96 -8.89 18.59
CA ARG A 204 -11.40 -7.65 19.27
C ARG A 204 -10.86 -6.41 18.57
N ALA A 205 -9.59 -6.42 18.17
CA ALA A 205 -8.99 -5.32 17.42
C ALA A 205 -9.70 -5.12 16.06
N ALA A 206 -10.03 -6.21 15.36
CA ALA A 206 -10.77 -6.18 14.10
C ALA A 206 -12.20 -5.64 14.29
N GLN A 207 -12.91 -6.07 15.33
CA GLN A 207 -14.25 -5.54 15.68
C GLN A 207 -14.21 -4.04 15.96
N ALA A 208 -13.25 -3.58 16.77
CA ALA A 208 -13.08 -2.17 17.07
C ALA A 208 -12.75 -1.34 15.81
N ALA A 209 -11.92 -1.87 14.91
CA ALA A 209 -11.59 -1.23 13.64
C ALA A 209 -12.83 -1.08 12.73
N LEU A 210 -13.63 -2.15 12.59
CA LEU A 210 -14.85 -2.12 11.80
C LEU A 210 -15.90 -1.18 12.40
N ALA A 211 -16.12 -1.21 13.72
CA ALA A 211 -17.07 -0.33 14.40
C ALA A 211 -16.67 1.14 14.22
N ARG A 212 -15.37 1.46 14.31
CA ARG A 212 -14.88 2.81 14.07
C ARG A 212 -15.07 3.24 12.62
N ASP A 213 -14.79 2.37 11.67
CA ASP A 213 -15.01 2.63 10.24
C ASP A 213 -16.50 2.83 9.92
N ASP A 214 -17.39 2.04 10.50
CA ASP A 214 -18.85 2.15 10.30
C ASP A 214 -19.39 3.49 10.87
N SER A 215 -18.92 3.89 12.04
CA SER A 215 -19.24 5.19 12.62
C SER A 215 -18.77 6.35 11.75
N LEU A 216 -17.54 6.26 11.21
CA LEU A 216 -17.01 7.27 10.29
C LEU A 216 -17.80 7.31 8.97
N ARG A 217 -18.18 6.15 8.41
CA ARG A 217 -19.02 6.05 7.21
C ARG A 217 -20.37 6.73 7.41
N GLN A 218 -21.01 6.46 8.53
CA GLN A 218 -22.29 7.06 8.87
C GLN A 218 -22.18 8.59 9.04
N ALA A 219 -21.19 9.04 9.80
CA ALA A 219 -20.97 10.47 10.03
C ALA A 219 -20.64 11.26 8.76
N LYS A 220 -19.97 10.62 7.80
CA LYS A 220 -19.50 11.25 6.55
C LYS A 220 -20.32 10.89 5.31
N ALA A 221 -21.40 10.15 5.46
CA ALA A 221 -22.23 9.65 4.36
C ALA A 221 -22.71 10.76 3.42
N SER A 222 -23.20 11.87 3.97
CA SER A 222 -23.69 13.02 3.18
C SER A 222 -22.60 13.69 2.36
N LEU A 223 -21.37 13.82 2.91
CA LEU A 223 -20.23 14.41 2.21
C LEU A 223 -19.78 13.52 1.06
N ILE A 224 -19.75 12.22 1.27
CA ILE A 224 -19.41 11.22 0.23
C ILE A 224 -20.46 11.27 -0.89
N GLU A 225 -21.75 11.29 -0.53
CA GLU A 225 -22.85 11.37 -1.49
C GLU A 225 -22.82 12.68 -2.30
N GLN A 226 -22.56 13.81 -1.66
CA GLN A 226 -22.38 15.10 -2.34
C GLN A 226 -21.21 15.06 -3.32
N GLY A 227 -20.09 14.47 -2.91
CA GLY A 227 -18.92 14.28 -3.77
C GLY A 227 -19.26 13.43 -5.01
N ASP A 228 -19.97 12.32 -4.81
CA ASP A 228 -20.39 11.42 -5.93
C ASP A 228 -21.38 12.11 -6.88
N LYS A 229 -22.32 12.88 -6.33
CA LYS A 229 -23.24 13.67 -7.15
C LYS A 229 -22.52 14.74 -7.95
N ALA A 230 -21.55 15.43 -7.32
CA ALA A 230 -20.74 16.44 -7.97
C ALA A 230 -19.89 15.84 -9.10
N GLN A 231 -19.25 14.69 -8.86
CA GLN A 231 -18.46 13.98 -9.88
C GLN A 231 -19.30 13.55 -11.08
N ARG A 232 -20.47 12.95 -10.83
CA ARG A 232 -21.40 12.56 -11.91
C ARG A 232 -21.86 13.75 -12.71
N LYS A 233 -22.22 14.86 -12.05
CA LYS A 233 -22.66 16.09 -12.72
C LYS A 233 -21.54 16.71 -13.55
N LEU A 234 -20.32 16.75 -13.02
CA LEU A 234 -19.14 17.22 -13.74
C LEU A 234 -18.89 16.38 -15.00
N ASN A 235 -18.86 15.06 -14.87
CA ASN A 235 -18.66 14.14 -15.99
C ASN A 235 -19.75 14.30 -17.04
N TRP A 236 -21.00 14.48 -16.62
CA TRP A 236 -22.11 14.71 -17.55
C TRP A 236 -21.94 16.01 -18.35
N LEU A 237 -21.56 17.13 -17.69
CA LEU A 237 -21.31 18.41 -18.34
C LEU A 237 -20.14 18.34 -19.32
N LEU A 238 -19.04 17.73 -18.92
CA LEU A 238 -17.84 17.57 -19.76
C LEU A 238 -18.13 16.68 -20.97
N ARG A 239 -18.88 15.59 -20.75
CA ARG A 239 -19.31 14.70 -21.83
C ARG A 239 -20.22 15.41 -22.82
N GLY A 240 -21.15 16.24 -22.34
CA GLY A 240 -22.02 17.06 -23.18
C GLY A 240 -21.22 17.99 -24.07
N ARG A 241 -20.28 18.75 -23.48
CA ARG A 241 -19.42 19.66 -24.24
C ARG A 241 -18.58 18.95 -25.30
N LEU A 242 -18.04 17.78 -24.93
CA LEU A 242 -17.30 16.97 -25.90
C LEU A 242 -18.20 16.44 -27.03
N ALA A 243 -19.43 16.02 -26.71
CA ALA A 243 -20.38 15.55 -27.69
C ALA A 243 -20.80 16.66 -28.66
N ASP A 244 -20.97 17.88 -28.17
CA ASP A 244 -21.23 19.05 -29.00
C ASP A 244 -20.05 19.32 -29.95
N ALA A 245 -18.82 19.31 -29.46
CA ALA A 245 -17.62 19.48 -30.29
C ALA A 245 -17.51 18.41 -31.39
N VAL A 246 -17.81 17.15 -31.06
CA VAL A 246 -17.80 16.04 -32.03
C VAL A 246 -18.91 16.19 -33.07
N ARG A 247 -20.13 16.54 -32.66
CA ARG A 247 -21.26 16.78 -33.55
C ARG A 247 -20.99 17.92 -34.54
N ASP A 248 -20.42 19.00 -34.03
CA ASP A 248 -20.12 20.19 -34.82
C ASP A 248 -18.81 20.05 -35.62
N ARG A 249 -18.17 18.89 -35.58
CA ARG A 249 -16.89 18.58 -36.24
C ARG A 249 -15.80 19.62 -35.92
N ALA A 250 -15.83 20.14 -34.70
CA ALA A 250 -14.87 21.12 -34.25
C ALA A 250 -13.44 20.53 -34.16
N LEU A 251 -12.44 21.36 -34.45
CA LEU A 251 -11.03 20.97 -34.28
C LEU A 251 -10.72 20.74 -32.80
N LEU A 252 -10.40 19.52 -32.45
CA LEU A 252 -10.03 19.14 -31.08
C LEU A 252 -8.62 19.71 -30.77
N PRO A 253 -8.37 20.15 -29.52
CA PRO A 253 -7.05 20.64 -29.11
C PRO A 253 -5.96 19.60 -29.33
N MET A 254 -4.73 20.04 -29.62
CA MET A 254 -3.63 19.14 -29.91
C MET A 254 -3.34 18.17 -28.76
N TRP A 255 -3.30 18.68 -27.51
CA TRP A 255 -3.10 17.83 -26.33
C TRP A 255 -4.12 16.69 -26.23
N PHE A 256 -5.33 16.94 -26.71
CA PHE A 256 -6.41 15.94 -26.71
C PHE A 256 -6.16 14.88 -27.77
N VAL A 257 -5.88 15.30 -29.01
CA VAL A 257 -5.63 14.39 -30.14
C VAL A 257 -4.35 13.57 -29.96
N THR A 258 -3.32 14.15 -29.32
CA THR A 258 -2.04 13.45 -29.05
C THR A 258 -2.23 12.23 -28.15
N VAL A 259 -3.17 12.29 -27.21
CA VAL A 259 -3.38 11.24 -26.21
C VAL A 259 -4.50 10.28 -26.58
N LEU A 260 -5.58 10.78 -27.16
CA LEU A 260 -6.80 10.01 -27.44
C LEU A 260 -6.99 9.71 -28.93
N GLY A 261 -6.17 10.32 -29.79
CA GLY A 261 -6.36 10.24 -31.22
C GLY A 261 -7.56 11.04 -31.73
N PRO A 262 -7.83 10.99 -33.03
CA PRO A 262 -9.04 11.56 -33.63
C PRO A 262 -10.29 10.81 -33.20
N VAL A 263 -11.47 11.39 -33.42
CA VAL A 263 -12.74 10.75 -33.14
C VAL A 263 -12.83 9.40 -33.86
N PRO A 264 -12.99 8.29 -33.15
CA PRO A 264 -12.98 6.96 -33.74
C PRO A 264 -14.32 6.62 -34.43
N PRO A 265 -14.39 5.53 -35.19
CA PRO A 265 -15.64 5.01 -35.72
C PRO A 265 -16.70 4.75 -34.64
N ALA A 266 -17.97 4.75 -35.04
CA ALA A 266 -19.12 4.72 -34.15
C ALA A 266 -19.08 3.60 -33.06
N HIS A 267 -18.56 2.41 -33.41
CA HIS A 267 -18.48 1.27 -32.49
C HIS A 267 -17.48 1.47 -31.33
N ARG A 268 -16.50 2.39 -31.45
CA ARG A 268 -15.53 2.74 -30.40
C ARG A 268 -15.77 4.11 -29.78
N THR A 269 -16.73 4.88 -30.30
CA THR A 269 -16.97 6.26 -29.85
C THR A 269 -17.35 6.32 -28.37
N GLN A 270 -18.10 5.36 -27.86
CA GLN A 270 -18.52 5.34 -26.45
C GLN A 270 -17.33 5.23 -25.50
N GLU A 271 -16.44 4.28 -25.76
CA GLU A 271 -15.23 4.05 -24.94
C GLU A 271 -14.28 5.26 -25.03
N TRP A 272 -14.11 5.81 -26.22
CA TRP A 272 -13.33 7.03 -26.43
C TRP A 272 -13.90 8.23 -25.62
N MET A 273 -15.23 8.41 -25.65
CA MET A 273 -15.91 9.44 -24.87
C MET A 273 -15.72 9.26 -23.37
N ASP A 274 -15.64 8.02 -22.89
CA ASP A 274 -15.41 7.73 -21.47
C ASP A 274 -13.99 8.12 -21.05
N HIS A 275 -12.97 7.73 -21.83
CA HIS A 275 -11.58 8.12 -21.59
C HIS A 275 -11.39 9.65 -21.72
N ALA A 276 -11.95 10.25 -22.75
CA ALA A 276 -11.90 11.68 -22.99
C ALA A 276 -12.50 12.49 -21.83
N THR A 277 -13.68 12.05 -21.33
CA THR A 277 -14.33 12.68 -20.17
C THR A 277 -13.46 12.61 -18.92
N GLN A 278 -12.76 11.50 -18.69
CA GLN A 278 -11.85 11.35 -17.55
C GLN A 278 -10.65 12.28 -17.65
N VAL A 279 -10.05 12.43 -18.84
CA VAL A 279 -8.95 13.38 -19.07
C VAL A 279 -9.41 14.82 -18.83
N LEU A 280 -10.57 15.20 -19.36
CA LEU A 280 -11.16 16.52 -19.13
C LEU A 280 -11.45 16.76 -17.64
N ALA A 281 -12.03 15.80 -16.94
CA ALA A 281 -12.31 15.89 -15.51
C ALA A 281 -11.02 16.07 -14.69
N TYR A 282 -9.95 15.37 -15.05
CA TYR A 282 -8.63 15.54 -14.45
C TYR A 282 -8.10 16.96 -14.65
N ARG A 283 -8.14 17.48 -15.90
CA ARG A 283 -7.69 18.83 -16.23
C ARG A 283 -8.45 19.89 -15.43
N VAL A 284 -9.77 19.79 -15.38
CA VAL A 284 -10.62 20.72 -14.60
C VAL A 284 -10.31 20.64 -13.09
N THR A 285 -10.14 19.44 -12.57
CA THR A 285 -9.90 19.24 -11.12
C THR A 285 -8.56 19.85 -10.67
N TYR A 286 -7.54 19.73 -11.49
CA TYR A 286 -6.19 20.21 -11.16
C TYR A 286 -5.78 21.50 -11.88
N GLY A 287 -6.71 22.16 -12.57
CA GLY A 287 -6.49 23.45 -13.21
C GLY A 287 -5.40 23.38 -14.29
N ILE A 288 -5.32 22.29 -15.05
CA ILE A 288 -4.27 22.11 -16.07
C ILE A 288 -4.63 22.91 -17.30
N THR A 289 -3.82 23.93 -17.58
CA THR A 289 -3.94 24.82 -18.74
C THR A 289 -2.89 24.53 -19.82
N ASP A 290 -2.03 23.54 -19.61
CA ASP A 290 -1.01 23.16 -20.59
C ASP A 290 -1.66 22.72 -21.90
N GLN A 291 -1.23 23.33 -23.01
CA GLN A 291 -1.77 23.07 -24.35
C GLN A 291 -0.97 21.99 -25.11
N ALA A 292 0.16 21.56 -24.59
CA ALA A 292 0.98 20.52 -25.18
C ALA A 292 0.77 19.15 -24.52
N VAL A 293 0.59 19.13 -23.19
CA VAL A 293 0.53 17.92 -22.41
C VAL A 293 -0.86 17.74 -21.79
N ALA A 294 -1.54 16.64 -22.14
CA ALA A 294 -2.92 16.39 -21.72
C ALA A 294 -3.11 16.34 -20.20
N LEU A 295 -2.19 15.73 -19.48
CA LEU A 295 -2.25 15.58 -18.02
C LEU A 295 -1.37 16.58 -17.27
N GLY A 296 -0.68 17.48 -18.00
CA GLY A 296 0.29 18.42 -17.43
C GLY A 296 1.55 17.72 -16.91
N ALA A 297 2.34 18.42 -16.11
CA ALA A 297 3.52 17.85 -15.46
C ALA A 297 3.12 16.73 -14.49
N ALA A 298 4.00 15.72 -14.37
CA ALA A 298 3.82 14.63 -13.40
C ALA A 298 3.61 15.23 -11.99
N PRO A 299 2.61 14.74 -11.24
CA PRO A 299 2.32 15.27 -9.92
C PRO A 299 3.41 14.87 -8.92
N ASP A 300 3.67 15.76 -7.96
CA ASP A 300 4.50 15.45 -6.80
C ASP A 300 3.89 14.32 -5.97
N GLU A 301 4.73 13.50 -5.37
CA GLU A 301 4.31 12.37 -4.52
C GLU A 301 3.48 12.80 -3.30
N TYR A 302 3.58 14.06 -2.91
CA TYR A 302 2.85 14.63 -1.76
C TYR A 302 1.34 14.86 -1.99
N VAL A 303 0.85 14.64 -3.23
CA VAL A 303 -0.58 14.75 -3.55
C VAL A 303 -1.12 13.38 -3.98
N PRO A 304 -1.43 12.48 -3.02
CA PRO A 304 -1.70 11.06 -3.30
C PRO A 304 -2.79 10.83 -4.34
N ARG A 305 -3.91 11.57 -4.24
CA ARG A 305 -5.01 11.43 -5.21
C ARG A 305 -4.60 11.80 -6.63
N ARG A 306 -3.91 12.93 -6.79
CA ARG A 306 -3.46 13.39 -8.11
C ARG A 306 -2.52 12.38 -8.72
N THR A 307 -1.60 11.84 -7.93
CA THR A 307 -0.61 10.84 -8.34
C THR A 307 -1.29 9.52 -8.73
N GLU A 308 -2.25 9.03 -7.93
CA GLU A 308 -3.01 7.81 -8.21
C GLU A 308 -3.83 7.95 -9.49
N TRP A 309 -4.65 9.01 -9.59
CA TRP A 309 -5.48 9.26 -10.75
C TRP A 309 -4.67 9.49 -12.02
N HIS A 310 -3.56 10.23 -11.94
CA HIS A 310 -2.63 10.42 -13.05
C HIS A 310 -2.06 9.07 -13.55
N ARG A 311 -1.66 8.20 -12.63
CA ARG A 311 -1.14 6.86 -12.95
C ARG A 311 -2.20 5.98 -13.61
N GLU A 312 -3.42 5.99 -13.09
CA GLU A 312 -4.56 5.26 -13.67
C GLU A 312 -4.86 5.74 -15.08
N LEU A 313 -4.91 7.06 -15.31
CA LEU A 313 -5.15 7.63 -16.64
C LEU A 313 -4.06 7.24 -17.62
N ILE A 314 -2.77 7.34 -17.26
CA ILE A 314 -1.68 6.90 -18.14
C ILE A 314 -1.81 5.41 -18.47
N THR A 315 -2.14 4.58 -17.48
CA THR A 315 -2.29 3.14 -17.70
C THR A 315 -3.44 2.83 -18.65
N ASN A 316 -4.57 3.50 -18.49
CA ASN A 316 -5.74 3.33 -19.34
C ASN A 316 -5.50 3.86 -20.76
N LEU A 317 -4.85 5.01 -20.89
CA LEU A 317 -4.53 5.61 -22.19
C LEU A 317 -3.48 4.81 -22.99
N ARG A 318 -2.56 4.10 -22.31
CA ARG A 318 -1.62 3.19 -22.99
C ARG A 318 -2.26 1.91 -23.52
N ARG A 319 -3.41 1.53 -23.00
CA ARG A 319 -4.16 0.34 -23.44
C ARG A 319 -5.17 0.65 -24.55
N TRP A 320 -5.47 1.93 -24.70
CA TRP A 320 -6.34 2.46 -25.75
C TRP A 320 -5.65 2.49 -27.11
#